data_d8d41b48d6cc27304efaf52b9c71651e
#
_entry.id   d8d41b48d6cc27304efaf52b9c71651e
#
_cell.length_a   1.000
_cell.length_b   1.000
_cell.length_c   1.000
_cell.angle_alpha   90.00
_cell.angle_beta   90.00
_cell.angle_gamma   90.00
#
_symmetry.space_group_name_H-M   'P 1'
#
loop_
_entity.id
_entity.type
_entity.pdbx_description
1 polymer ?
#
loop_
_entity_poly.entity_id
_entity_poly.type
_entity_poly.pdbx_seq_one_letter_code
_entity_poly.pdbx_strand_id
1 'polypeptide(L)'
;MIHIPVTIEDIDFAKNQIAAFEQSDYGTWRYRDVEAWRGVVCEMLASRWLTSQFGAEVQAKGIDTSGNCDLFDVLIKGKKIEIKSATKNYFRYIMPKIHDIDTLPKDIYIGVKYNEEVEPNRIAIIGYMLHAEIPGYPKKQNKGAPYYEIPIADLHPIEELTFD
;
A
#
# COMPACT_ATOMS: atom_id res chain seq x y z
N MET A 1 7.11 11.77 9.33
CA MET A 1 6.86 11.61 7.86
C MET A 1 8.18 11.38 7.15
N ILE A 2 8.30 10.33 6.38
CA ILE A 2 9.53 9.94 5.67
C ILE A 2 9.35 10.12 4.17
N HIS A 3 10.21 10.92 3.54
CA HIS A 3 10.24 11.09 2.09
C HIS A 3 11.22 10.12 1.44
N ILE A 4 10.77 9.44 0.39
CA ILE A 4 11.58 8.48 -0.38
C ILE A 4 11.62 8.94 -1.83
N PRO A 5 12.82 9.05 -2.43
CA PRO A 5 12.94 9.39 -3.85
C PRO A 5 12.28 8.34 -4.74
N VAL A 6 11.65 8.80 -5.82
CA VAL A 6 11.14 7.97 -6.92
C VAL A 6 12.02 8.20 -8.13
N THR A 7 12.54 7.12 -8.71
CA THR A 7 13.36 7.17 -9.93
C THR A 7 12.53 6.76 -11.15
N ILE A 8 13.05 7.06 -12.33
CA ILE A 8 12.43 6.61 -13.59
C ILE A 8 12.42 5.08 -13.64
N GLU A 9 13.47 4.44 -13.17
CA GLU A 9 13.58 2.98 -13.10
C GLU A 9 12.51 2.36 -12.20
N ASP A 10 12.16 3.01 -11.08
CA ASP A 10 11.08 2.56 -10.20
C ASP A 10 9.72 2.62 -10.91
N ILE A 11 9.48 3.70 -11.66
CA ILE A 11 8.25 3.89 -12.45
C ILE A 11 8.16 2.85 -13.57
N ASP A 12 9.24 2.66 -14.32
CA ASP A 12 9.29 1.68 -15.41
C ASP A 12 9.09 0.25 -14.89
N PHE A 13 9.71 -0.09 -13.77
CA PHE A 13 9.49 -1.38 -13.11
C PHE A 13 8.02 -1.57 -12.75
N ALA A 14 7.39 -0.59 -12.12
CA ALA A 14 5.98 -0.67 -11.72
C ALA A 14 5.04 -0.81 -12.93
N LYS A 15 5.28 -0.05 -13.99
CA LYS A 15 4.51 -0.16 -15.24
C LYS A 15 4.66 -1.53 -15.90
N ASN A 16 5.87 -2.09 -15.90
CA ASN A 16 6.13 -3.43 -16.43
C ASN A 16 5.43 -4.51 -15.59
N GLN A 17 5.36 -4.37 -14.28
CA GLN A 17 4.61 -5.28 -13.40
C GLN A 17 3.11 -5.27 -13.72
N ILE A 18 2.51 -4.09 -13.93
CA ILE A 18 1.12 -3.96 -14.34
C ILE A 18 0.88 -4.64 -15.70
N ALA A 19 1.73 -4.39 -16.69
CA ALA A 19 1.61 -4.98 -18.01
C ALA A 19 1.71 -6.52 -17.97
N ALA A 20 2.62 -7.07 -17.16
CA ALA A 20 2.74 -8.51 -16.97
C ALA A 20 1.51 -9.11 -16.30
N PHE A 21 0.91 -8.40 -15.34
CA PHE A 21 -0.32 -8.83 -14.67
C PHE A 21 -1.52 -8.81 -15.63
N GLU A 22 -1.66 -7.77 -16.47
CA GLU A 22 -2.73 -7.66 -17.47
C GLU A 22 -2.69 -8.78 -18.49
N GLN A 23 -1.51 -9.34 -18.79
CA GLN A 23 -1.34 -10.50 -19.67
C GLN A 23 -1.64 -11.83 -18.99
N SER A 24 -1.82 -11.86 -17.68
CA SER A 24 -2.20 -13.06 -16.93
C SER A 24 -3.71 -13.30 -16.99
N ASP A 25 -4.16 -14.52 -16.68
CA ASP A 25 -5.58 -14.89 -16.63
C ASP A 25 -6.39 -14.09 -15.60
N TYR A 26 -5.72 -13.38 -14.70
CA TYR A 26 -6.31 -12.63 -13.60
C TYR A 26 -6.29 -11.11 -13.80
N GLY A 27 -5.68 -10.62 -14.88
CA GLY A 27 -5.39 -9.19 -15.08
C GLY A 27 -6.62 -8.30 -15.32
N THR A 28 -7.71 -8.87 -15.81
CA THR A 28 -8.85 -8.10 -16.30
C THR A 28 -9.72 -7.47 -15.23
N TRP A 29 -9.64 -7.92 -13.99
CA TRP A 29 -10.53 -7.43 -12.93
C TRP A 29 -9.85 -6.64 -11.81
N ARG A 30 -8.54 -6.81 -11.60
CA ARG A 30 -7.81 -6.24 -10.45
C ARG A 30 -7.19 -4.87 -10.72
N TYR A 31 -6.67 -4.64 -11.93
CA TYR A 31 -5.98 -3.40 -12.30
C TYR A 31 -6.60 -2.77 -13.55
N ARG A 32 -7.83 -2.31 -13.43
CA ARG A 32 -8.51 -1.59 -14.53
C ARG A 32 -8.09 -0.13 -14.66
N ASP A 33 -7.38 0.40 -13.68
CA ASP A 33 -6.93 1.78 -13.67
C ASP A 33 -5.55 1.85 -14.33
N VAL A 34 -5.45 2.64 -15.40
CA VAL A 34 -4.18 2.93 -16.08
C VAL A 34 -3.13 3.57 -15.17
N GLU A 35 -3.55 4.07 -14.01
CA GLU A 35 -2.68 4.71 -13.01
C GLU A 35 -2.32 3.79 -11.84
N ALA A 36 -2.71 2.52 -11.88
CA ALA A 36 -2.43 1.54 -10.82
C ALA A 36 -0.93 1.39 -10.50
N TRP A 37 -0.04 1.66 -11.46
CA TRP A 37 1.40 1.66 -11.27
C TRP A 37 1.87 2.58 -10.12
N ARG A 38 1.15 3.65 -9.83
CA ARG A 38 1.46 4.55 -8.70
C ARG A 38 1.37 3.82 -7.36
N GLY A 39 0.36 2.99 -7.20
CA GLY A 39 0.21 2.13 -6.02
C GLY A 39 1.37 1.14 -5.89
N VAL A 40 1.79 0.53 -6.99
CA VAL A 40 2.94 -0.40 -7.04
C VAL A 40 4.24 0.30 -6.65
N VAL A 41 4.48 1.51 -7.14
CA VAL A 41 5.64 2.33 -6.72
C VAL A 41 5.63 2.56 -5.21
N CYS A 42 4.48 2.97 -4.66
CA CYS A 42 4.34 3.22 -3.22
C CYS A 42 4.65 1.97 -2.39
N GLU A 43 4.05 0.84 -2.75
CA GLU A 43 4.24 -0.44 -2.08
C GLU A 43 5.70 -0.88 -2.12
N MET A 44 6.32 -0.85 -3.30
CA MET A 44 7.70 -1.26 -3.49
C MET A 44 8.68 -0.40 -2.68
N LEU A 45 8.56 0.92 -2.74
CA LEU A 45 9.47 1.83 -2.06
C LEU A 45 9.28 1.82 -0.54
N ALA A 46 8.03 1.77 -0.07
CA ALA A 46 7.75 1.65 1.35
C ALA A 46 8.23 0.30 1.91
N SER A 47 8.05 -0.79 1.17
CA SER A 47 8.57 -2.12 1.55
C SER A 47 10.10 -2.12 1.67
N ARG A 48 10.80 -1.51 0.72
CA ARG A 48 12.27 -1.37 0.77
C ARG A 48 12.71 -0.57 1.99
N TRP A 49 12.03 0.53 2.29
CA TRP A 49 12.33 1.35 3.45
C TRP A 49 12.11 0.57 4.75
N LEU A 50 10.96 -0.08 4.93
CA LEU A 50 10.65 -0.91 6.10
C LEU A 50 11.71 -2.00 6.29
N THR A 51 12.09 -2.67 5.21
CA THR A 51 13.13 -3.71 5.23
C THR A 51 14.48 -3.13 5.67
N SER A 52 14.84 -1.95 5.19
CA SER A 52 16.11 -1.31 5.56
C SER A 52 16.16 -0.85 7.02
N GLN A 53 15.02 -0.44 7.58
CA GLN A 53 14.93 0.04 8.95
C GLN A 53 14.81 -1.08 9.98
N PHE A 54 14.04 -2.12 9.68
CA PHE A 54 13.62 -3.11 10.68
C PHE A 54 14.04 -4.55 10.34
N GLY A 55 14.53 -4.78 9.12
CA GLY A 55 14.83 -6.12 8.63
C GLY A 55 13.56 -6.95 8.37
N ALA A 56 13.25 -7.25 7.12
CA ALA A 56 12.10 -8.09 6.77
C ALA A 56 12.48 -9.57 6.75
N GLU A 57 11.60 -10.42 7.31
CA GLU A 57 11.70 -11.87 7.17
C GLU A 57 11.28 -12.31 5.76
N VAL A 58 10.19 -11.70 5.24
CA VAL A 58 9.69 -11.89 3.90
C VAL A 58 9.20 -10.56 3.36
N GLN A 59 9.52 -10.29 2.11
CA GLN A 59 9.03 -9.13 1.37
C GLN A 59 8.32 -9.62 0.11
N ALA A 60 7.13 -9.11 -0.15
CA ALA A 60 6.43 -9.35 -1.41
C ALA A 60 7.26 -8.80 -2.57
N LYS A 61 7.43 -9.60 -3.62
CA LYS A 61 8.23 -9.24 -4.80
C LYS A 61 7.31 -8.94 -5.98
N GLY A 62 6.78 -7.73 -6.01
CA GLY A 62 5.91 -7.29 -7.10
C GLY A 62 4.50 -7.85 -7.01
N ILE A 63 3.78 -7.81 -8.14
CA ILE A 63 2.38 -8.21 -8.24
C ILE A 63 2.29 -9.74 -8.36
N ASP A 64 1.45 -10.36 -7.53
CA ASP A 64 1.13 -11.78 -7.67
C ASP A 64 0.32 -12.04 -8.93
N THR A 65 0.91 -12.76 -9.89
CA THR A 65 0.27 -13.17 -11.14
C THR A 65 -0.38 -14.54 -11.06
N SER A 66 -0.28 -15.25 -9.91
CA SER A 66 -0.88 -16.59 -9.72
C SER A 66 -2.36 -16.55 -9.35
N GLY A 67 -2.90 -15.34 -9.05
CA GLY A 67 -4.28 -15.15 -8.62
C GLY A 67 -4.54 -15.41 -7.14
N ASN A 68 -3.51 -15.72 -6.35
CA ASN A 68 -3.60 -15.76 -4.91
C ASN A 68 -3.70 -14.34 -4.35
N CYS A 69 -4.53 -14.14 -3.31
CA CYS A 69 -4.54 -12.89 -2.59
C CYS A 69 -3.22 -12.74 -1.82
N ASP A 70 -2.60 -11.57 -1.91
CA ASP A 70 -1.44 -11.25 -1.10
C ASP A 70 -1.83 -11.27 0.37
N LEU A 71 -1.19 -12.15 1.14
CA LEU A 71 -1.47 -12.28 2.57
C LEU A 71 -0.88 -11.12 3.37
N PHE A 72 0.16 -10.50 2.84
CA PHE A 72 0.83 -9.31 3.38
C PHE A 72 1.83 -8.77 2.36
N ASP A 73 2.19 -7.49 2.48
CA ASP A 73 3.24 -6.88 1.65
C ASP A 73 4.62 -7.11 2.26
N VAL A 74 4.74 -7.02 3.59
CA VAL A 74 5.98 -7.23 4.33
C VAL A 74 5.70 -8.02 5.60
N LEU A 75 6.61 -8.93 5.98
CA LEU A 75 6.60 -9.63 7.27
C LEU A 75 7.84 -9.23 8.08
N ILE A 76 7.63 -8.60 9.23
CA ILE A 76 8.69 -8.14 10.14
C ILE A 76 8.39 -8.67 11.54
N LYS A 77 9.31 -9.43 12.11
CA LYS A 77 9.18 -10.03 13.46
C LYS A 77 7.82 -10.70 13.69
N GLY A 78 7.36 -11.46 12.70
CA GLY A 78 6.07 -12.14 12.73
C GLY A 78 4.85 -11.23 12.53
N LYS A 79 5.00 -9.92 12.37
CA LYS A 79 3.92 -8.99 12.09
C LYS A 79 3.69 -8.84 10.59
N LYS A 80 2.44 -9.05 10.17
CA LYS A 80 1.99 -8.84 8.79
C LYS A 80 1.69 -7.37 8.56
N ILE A 81 2.30 -6.81 7.54
CA ILE A 81 2.18 -5.39 7.19
C ILE A 81 1.54 -5.26 5.82
N GLU A 82 0.59 -4.37 5.71
CA GLU A 82 -0.06 -3.95 4.47
C GLU A 82 0.25 -2.49 4.18
N ILE A 83 0.57 -2.17 2.94
CA ILE A 83 0.83 -0.81 2.49
C ILE A 83 -0.37 -0.30 1.71
N LYS A 84 -0.92 0.83 2.12
CA LYS A 84 -2.03 1.49 1.43
C LYS A 84 -1.62 2.87 0.98
N SER A 85 -1.86 3.16 -0.30
CA SER A 85 -1.45 4.43 -0.90
C SER A 85 -2.63 5.33 -1.25
N ALA A 86 -2.41 6.64 -1.09
CA ALA A 86 -3.27 7.70 -1.58
C ALA A 86 -2.54 8.40 -2.74
N THR A 87 -2.91 8.08 -3.98
CA THR A 87 -2.14 8.45 -5.18
C THR A 87 -2.73 9.59 -6.00
N LYS A 88 -3.86 10.14 -5.60
CA LYS A 88 -4.45 11.35 -6.19
C LYS A 88 -4.15 12.55 -5.30
N ASN A 89 -3.92 13.72 -5.90
CA ASN A 89 -3.64 14.95 -5.17
C ASN A 89 -4.70 15.25 -4.08
N TYR A 90 -5.96 15.04 -4.41
CA TYR A 90 -7.09 15.31 -3.51
C TYR A 90 -7.40 14.17 -2.52
N PHE A 91 -6.78 12.99 -2.61
CA PHE A 91 -6.99 11.92 -1.67
C PHE A 91 -6.35 12.25 -0.31
N ARG A 92 -7.18 12.19 0.74
CA ARG A 92 -6.80 12.45 2.13
C ARG A 92 -7.01 11.24 3.03
N TYR A 93 -7.25 10.07 2.43
CA TYR A 93 -7.62 8.84 3.12
C TYR A 93 -6.82 7.66 2.58
N ILE A 94 -6.55 6.69 3.44
CA ILE A 94 -6.27 5.32 3.01
C ILE A 94 -7.56 4.51 3.10
N MET A 95 -7.72 3.52 2.22
CA MET A 95 -8.99 2.83 2.02
C MET A 95 -8.82 1.30 2.03
N PRO A 96 -8.52 0.69 3.20
CA PRO A 96 -8.46 -0.77 3.28
C PRO A 96 -9.86 -1.35 3.08
N LYS A 97 -9.95 -2.41 2.26
CA LYS A 97 -11.22 -3.08 1.97
C LYS A 97 -11.74 -3.80 3.22
N ILE A 98 -13.04 -3.69 3.47
CA ILE A 98 -13.69 -4.35 4.63
C ILE A 98 -13.47 -5.85 4.56
N HIS A 99 -13.64 -6.47 3.40
CA HIS A 99 -13.41 -7.90 3.22
C HIS A 99 -11.99 -8.32 3.65
N ASP A 100 -10.96 -7.56 3.28
CA ASP A 100 -9.58 -7.88 3.63
C ASP A 100 -9.33 -7.71 5.15
N ILE A 101 -9.94 -6.69 5.76
CA ILE A 101 -9.88 -6.49 7.22
C ILE A 101 -10.50 -7.67 7.97
N ASP A 102 -11.64 -8.16 7.50
CA ASP A 102 -12.41 -9.21 8.18
C ASP A 102 -11.85 -10.62 7.92
N THR A 103 -11.34 -10.90 6.71
CA THR A 103 -10.98 -12.26 6.28
C THR A 103 -9.48 -12.50 6.09
N LEU A 104 -8.71 -11.44 5.84
CA LEU A 104 -7.26 -11.48 5.60
C LEU A 104 -6.53 -10.43 6.46
N PRO A 105 -6.71 -10.47 7.80
CA PRO A 105 -6.20 -9.42 8.67
C PRO A 105 -4.68 -9.32 8.64
N LYS A 106 -4.18 -8.10 8.64
CA LYS A 106 -2.78 -7.76 8.88
C LYS A 106 -2.66 -7.10 10.25
N ASP A 107 -1.48 -7.07 10.81
CA ASP A 107 -1.26 -6.46 12.12
C ASP A 107 -1.18 -4.93 12.02
N ILE A 108 -0.54 -4.44 10.94
CA ILE A 108 -0.20 -3.02 10.74
C ILE A 108 -0.52 -2.61 9.31
N TYR A 109 -1.07 -1.41 9.16
CA TYR A 109 -1.35 -0.77 7.87
C TYR A 109 -0.52 0.51 7.76
N ILE A 110 0.32 0.61 6.73
CA ILE A 110 1.18 1.76 6.47
C ILE A 110 0.50 2.66 5.43
N GLY A 111 0.36 3.93 5.76
CA GLY A 111 -0.17 4.94 4.85
C GLY A 111 0.93 5.64 4.06
N VAL A 112 0.81 5.65 2.74
CA VAL A 112 1.75 6.30 1.83
C VAL A 112 1.01 7.30 0.96
N LYS A 113 1.60 8.49 0.76
CA LYS A 113 1.11 9.51 -0.16
C LYS A 113 2.04 9.63 -1.35
N TYR A 114 1.48 9.58 -2.55
CA TYR A 114 2.19 9.88 -3.79
C TYR A 114 1.38 10.87 -4.61
N ASN A 115 1.81 12.12 -4.62
CA ASN A 115 1.21 13.19 -5.40
C ASN A 115 2.05 13.45 -6.65
N GLU A 116 2.01 12.51 -7.59
CA GLU A 116 2.85 12.52 -8.78
C GLU A 116 2.66 13.79 -9.64
N GLU A 117 1.47 14.37 -9.66
CA GLU A 117 1.19 15.58 -10.44
C GLU A 117 1.95 16.82 -9.92
N VAL A 118 2.25 16.86 -8.62
CA VAL A 118 2.94 18.00 -7.97
C VAL A 118 4.36 17.65 -7.58
N GLU A 119 4.57 16.42 -7.10
CA GLU A 119 5.86 15.93 -6.60
C GLU A 119 6.19 14.56 -7.20
N PRO A 120 6.49 14.49 -8.52
CA PRO A 120 6.70 13.21 -9.21
C PRO A 120 7.91 12.42 -8.70
N ASN A 121 8.85 13.12 -8.06
CA ASN A 121 10.17 12.56 -7.71
C ASN A 121 10.22 11.96 -6.30
N ARG A 122 9.12 11.92 -5.57
CA ARG A 122 9.10 11.37 -4.22
C ARG A 122 7.73 10.88 -3.77
N ILE A 123 7.75 9.86 -2.91
CA ILE A 123 6.61 9.46 -2.08
C ILE A 123 6.84 9.93 -0.65
N ALA A 124 5.77 9.96 0.14
CA ALA A 124 5.85 10.19 1.57
C ALA A 124 5.20 9.03 2.34
N ILE A 125 5.96 8.35 3.19
CA ILE A 125 5.39 7.45 4.20
C ILE A 125 4.89 8.34 5.33
N ILE A 126 3.56 8.36 5.51
CA ILE A 126 2.91 9.29 6.43
C ILE A 126 2.89 8.73 7.85
N GLY A 127 2.45 7.49 7.99
CA GLY A 127 2.26 6.90 9.30
C GLY A 127 1.72 5.49 9.22
N TYR A 128 1.23 4.99 10.35
CA TYR A 128 0.68 3.65 10.47
C TYR A 128 -0.60 3.61 11.29
N MET A 129 -1.35 2.52 11.15
CA MET A 129 -2.56 2.22 11.91
C MET A 129 -2.51 0.74 12.31
N LEU A 130 -2.89 0.43 13.55
CA LEU A 130 -3.02 -0.95 13.99
C LEU A 130 -4.36 -1.53 13.54
N HIS A 131 -4.38 -2.82 13.24
CA HIS A 131 -5.60 -3.52 12.79
C HIS A 131 -6.80 -3.27 13.73
N ALA A 132 -6.59 -3.32 15.05
CA ALA A 132 -7.64 -3.18 16.04
C ALA A 132 -8.33 -1.80 16.05
N GLU A 133 -7.68 -0.78 15.49
CA GLU A 133 -8.19 0.59 15.45
C GLU A 133 -9.12 0.83 14.25
N ILE A 134 -8.94 0.04 13.16
CA ILE A 134 -9.63 0.25 11.88
C ILE A 134 -11.16 0.16 11.98
N PRO A 135 -11.75 -0.82 12.71
CA PRO A 135 -13.22 -0.94 12.79
C PRO A 135 -13.94 0.27 13.38
N GLY A 136 -13.23 1.20 14.03
CA GLY A 136 -13.77 2.46 14.53
C GLY A 136 -14.03 3.51 13.45
N TYR A 137 -13.51 3.33 12.24
CA TYR A 137 -13.64 4.29 11.14
C TYR A 137 -14.90 4.07 10.30
N PRO A 138 -15.35 5.13 9.58
CA PRO A 138 -16.54 5.03 8.72
C PRO A 138 -16.34 4.00 7.61
N LYS A 139 -17.40 3.21 7.36
CA LYS A 139 -17.51 2.33 6.20
C LYS A 139 -18.10 3.10 5.03
N LYS A 140 -17.46 3.01 3.89
CA LYS A 140 -17.88 3.66 2.64
C LYS A 140 -17.96 2.64 1.51
N GLN A 141 -18.73 2.98 0.50
CA GLN A 141 -18.80 2.22 -0.75
C GLN A 141 -18.97 3.18 -1.91
N ASN A 142 -18.06 3.08 -2.86
CA ASN A 142 -18.17 3.74 -4.15
C ASN A 142 -18.49 2.67 -5.23
N LYS A 143 -17.96 2.84 -6.45
CA LYS A 143 -18.15 1.88 -7.56
C LYS A 143 -17.45 0.53 -7.35
N GLY A 144 -16.57 0.41 -6.35
CA GLY A 144 -15.82 -0.81 -6.04
C GLY A 144 -16.29 -1.49 -4.76
N ALA A 145 -15.41 -2.33 -4.18
CA ALA A 145 -15.67 -3.01 -2.92
C ALA A 145 -15.80 -2.02 -1.75
N PRO A 146 -16.63 -2.32 -0.74
CA PRO A 146 -16.71 -1.51 0.47
C PRO A 146 -15.36 -1.41 1.19
N TYR A 147 -15.09 -0.25 1.79
CA TYR A 147 -13.81 0.04 2.47
C TYR A 147 -14.03 0.86 3.74
N TYR A 148 -13.04 0.84 4.62
CA TYR A 148 -12.93 1.80 5.70
C TYR A 148 -12.23 3.07 5.18
N GLU A 149 -12.77 4.23 5.51
CA GLU A 149 -12.18 5.52 5.16
C GLU A 149 -11.40 6.06 6.35
N ILE A 150 -10.07 5.96 6.28
CA ILE A 150 -9.17 6.36 7.36
C ILE A 150 -8.44 7.63 6.94
N PRO A 151 -8.69 8.78 7.60
CA PRO A 151 -7.95 10.00 7.33
C PRO A 151 -6.44 9.80 7.49
N ILE A 152 -5.65 10.28 6.54
CA ILE A 152 -4.18 10.24 6.65
C ILE A 152 -3.71 10.99 7.91
N ALA A 153 -4.43 12.04 8.31
CA ALA A 153 -4.12 12.83 9.51
C ALA A 153 -4.29 12.05 10.83
N ASP A 154 -5.03 10.95 10.83
CA ASP A 154 -5.27 10.11 12.01
C ASP A 154 -4.25 8.98 12.18
N LEU A 155 -3.36 8.79 11.20
CA LEU A 155 -2.31 7.79 11.30
C LEU A 155 -1.30 8.18 12.39
N HIS A 156 -0.86 7.19 13.16
CA HIS A 156 0.27 7.37 14.06
C HIS A 156 1.53 7.76 13.28
N PRO A 157 2.38 8.66 13.80
CA PRO A 157 3.63 9.02 13.13
C PRO A 157 4.49 7.80 12.82
N ILE A 158 5.01 7.71 11.61
CA ILE A 158 5.82 6.54 11.20
C ILE A 158 7.09 6.40 12.04
N GLU A 159 7.59 7.49 12.59
CA GLU A 159 8.75 7.56 13.46
C GLU A 159 8.55 6.85 14.80
N GLU A 160 7.29 6.62 15.20
CA GLU A 160 6.92 5.93 16.43
C GLU A 160 6.71 4.42 16.23
N LEU A 161 6.80 3.94 14.97
CA LEU A 161 6.62 2.53 14.68
C LEU A 161 7.76 1.69 15.28
N THR A 162 7.38 0.72 16.11
CA THR A 162 8.31 -0.26 16.70
C THR A 162 7.79 -1.68 16.50
N PHE A 163 8.69 -2.64 16.56
CA PHE A 163 8.41 -4.08 16.43
C PHE A 163 8.99 -4.82 17.65
N ASP A 164 8.52 -4.48 18.80
CA ASP A 164 8.94 -5.12 20.05
C ASP A 164 8.24 -6.47 20.26
#